data_bbad792c00c41951073bc51a149cb0a5
#
_entry.id   bbad792c00c41951073bc51a149cb0a5
#
_cell.length_a   1.000
_cell.length_b   1.000
_cell.length_c   1.000
_cell.angle_alpha   90.00
_cell.angle_beta   90.00
_cell.angle_gamma   90.00
#
_symmetry.space_group_name_H-M   'P 1'
#
loop_
_entity.id
_entity.type
_entity.pdbx_description
1 polymer ?
#
loop_
_entity_poly.entity_id
_entity_poly.type
_entity_poly.pdbx_seq_one_letter_code
_entity_poly.pdbx_strand_id
1 'polypeptide(L)'
;MKDAADTFGALLVDAFHYLALFAIGATTVWSAAAAFIGMVAQGRASLADILLLFIYLEIGAMVGIYFKTTRLPVRYLIYVAITALGRVLIELVGAEHRTGTDILVITGAILLLSFAVLALRFGSYKYPSDQPAADLAR
;
A
#
# COMPACT_ATOMS: atom_id res chain seq x y z
N MET A 1 -37.36 3.69 15.32
CA MET A 1 -37.22 3.91 13.87
C MET A 1 -35.85 4.46 13.49
N LYS A 2 -35.22 5.31 14.28
CA LYS A 2 -33.85 5.80 14.00
C LYS A 2 -32.79 4.67 14.09
N ASP A 3 -32.88 3.81 15.12
CA ASP A 3 -31.93 2.72 15.32
C ASP A 3 -31.90 1.69 14.17
N ALA A 4 -33.03 1.43 13.54
CA ALA A 4 -33.11 0.51 12.40
C ALA A 4 -32.51 1.11 11.13
N ALA A 5 -32.65 2.42 10.90
CA ALA A 5 -32.06 3.12 9.79
C ALA A 5 -30.54 3.23 9.95
N ASP A 6 -30.06 3.48 11.16
CA ASP A 6 -28.65 3.57 11.49
C ASP A 6 -27.95 2.20 11.35
N THR A 7 -28.61 1.12 11.80
CA THR A 7 -28.12 -0.25 11.63
C THR A 7 -28.06 -0.66 10.16
N PHE A 8 -29.08 -0.31 9.38
CA PHE A 8 -29.11 -0.61 7.95
C PHE A 8 -28.06 0.18 7.17
N GLY A 9 -27.86 1.46 7.53
CA GLY A 9 -26.79 2.29 6.99
C GLY A 9 -25.39 1.73 7.26
N ALA A 10 -25.13 1.29 8.49
CA ALA A 10 -23.87 0.67 8.86
C ALA A 10 -23.62 -0.63 8.07
N LEU A 11 -24.63 -1.49 7.94
CA LEU A 11 -24.53 -2.72 7.15
C LEU A 11 -24.21 -2.45 5.68
N LEU A 12 -24.82 -1.44 5.08
CA LEU A 12 -24.55 -1.06 3.68
C LEU A 12 -23.12 -0.56 3.51
N VAL A 13 -22.64 0.27 4.43
CA VAL A 13 -21.26 0.78 4.40
C VAL A 13 -20.26 -0.36 4.55
N ASP A 14 -20.49 -1.27 5.48
CA ASP A 14 -19.62 -2.43 5.68
C ASP A 14 -19.61 -3.36 4.46
N ALA A 15 -20.78 -3.67 3.90
CA ALA A 15 -20.88 -4.47 2.69
C ALA A 15 -20.16 -3.83 1.51
N PHE A 16 -20.28 -2.51 1.33
CA PHE A 16 -19.56 -1.78 0.30
C PHE A 16 -18.05 -1.84 0.50
N HIS A 17 -17.57 -1.65 1.74
CA HIS A 17 -16.15 -1.74 2.06
C HIS A 17 -15.57 -3.13 1.76
N TYR A 18 -16.24 -4.18 2.18
CA TYR A 18 -15.79 -5.55 1.90
C TYR A 18 -15.78 -5.87 0.41
N LEU A 19 -16.81 -5.42 -0.32
CA LEU A 19 -16.88 -5.61 -1.77
C LEU A 19 -15.76 -4.86 -2.49
N ALA A 20 -15.53 -3.60 -2.11
CA ALA A 20 -14.44 -2.79 -2.66
C ALA A 20 -13.05 -3.39 -2.38
N LEU A 21 -12.82 -3.85 -1.16
CA LEU A 21 -11.59 -4.54 -0.77
C LEU A 21 -11.38 -5.84 -1.54
N PHE A 22 -12.43 -6.61 -1.71
CA PHE A 22 -12.37 -7.83 -2.51
C PHE A 22 -12.02 -7.52 -3.97
N ALA A 23 -12.64 -6.48 -4.55
CA ALA A 23 -12.33 -6.05 -5.91
C ALA A 23 -10.87 -5.59 -6.05
N ILE A 24 -10.36 -4.80 -5.11
CA ILE A 24 -8.96 -4.36 -5.09
C ILE A 24 -8.02 -5.56 -4.96
N GLY A 25 -8.28 -6.47 -4.03
CA GLY A 25 -7.47 -7.67 -3.83
C GLY A 25 -7.46 -8.57 -5.06
N ALA A 26 -8.63 -8.84 -5.65
CA ALA A 26 -8.73 -9.66 -6.86
C ALA A 26 -8.01 -9.03 -8.05
N THR A 27 -8.16 -7.71 -8.25
CA THR A 27 -7.46 -6.97 -9.30
C THR A 27 -5.94 -6.98 -9.08
N THR A 28 -5.50 -6.86 -7.84
CA THR A 28 -4.07 -6.92 -7.49
C THR A 28 -3.47 -8.28 -7.82
N VAL A 29 -4.14 -9.37 -7.44
CA VAL A 29 -3.70 -10.75 -7.77
C VAL A 29 -3.68 -10.96 -9.27
N TRP A 30 -4.73 -10.54 -9.97
CA TRP A 30 -4.80 -10.61 -11.43
C TRP A 30 -3.64 -9.87 -12.10
N SER A 31 -3.39 -8.63 -11.69
CA SER A 31 -2.32 -7.79 -12.24
C SER A 31 -0.93 -8.37 -11.95
N ALA A 32 -0.71 -8.90 -10.75
CA ALA A 32 0.53 -9.58 -10.39
C ALA A 32 0.77 -10.84 -11.26
N ALA A 33 -0.26 -11.66 -11.45
CA ALA A 33 -0.18 -12.83 -12.30
C ALA A 33 0.08 -12.47 -13.77
N ALA A 34 -0.60 -11.46 -14.31
CA ALA A 34 -0.41 -10.98 -15.67
C ALA A 34 1.01 -10.42 -15.87
N ALA A 35 1.53 -9.64 -14.91
CA ALA A 35 2.89 -9.14 -14.94
C ALA A 35 3.91 -10.28 -14.93
N PHE A 36 3.73 -11.28 -14.07
CA PHE A 36 4.61 -12.44 -13.98
C PHE A 36 4.61 -13.27 -15.29
N ILE A 37 3.43 -13.55 -15.85
CA ILE A 37 3.30 -14.26 -17.13
C ILE A 37 3.99 -13.48 -18.25
N GLY A 38 3.86 -12.16 -18.27
CA GLY A 38 4.55 -11.28 -19.23
C GLY A 38 6.06 -11.38 -19.14
N MET A 39 6.63 -11.43 -17.94
CA MET A 39 8.07 -11.64 -17.71
C MET A 39 8.53 -13.00 -18.22
N VAL A 40 7.78 -14.06 -17.93
CA VAL A 40 8.08 -15.41 -18.40
C VAL A 40 8.04 -15.48 -19.93
N ALA A 41 7.05 -14.87 -20.56
CA ALA A 41 6.92 -14.81 -22.01
C ALA A 41 8.10 -14.06 -22.69
N GLN A 42 8.65 -13.05 -22.03
CA GLN A 42 9.83 -12.32 -22.51
C GLN A 42 11.15 -13.06 -22.23
N GLY A 43 11.12 -14.14 -21.45
CA GLY A 43 12.31 -14.91 -21.06
C GLY A 43 13.30 -14.16 -20.18
N ARG A 44 12.89 -13.02 -19.62
CA ARG A 44 13.72 -12.17 -18.73
C ARG A 44 12.84 -11.35 -17.79
N ALA A 45 13.38 -11.04 -16.63
CA ALA A 45 12.83 -10.08 -15.70
C ALA A 45 13.87 -9.00 -15.43
N SER A 46 13.48 -7.74 -15.61
CA SER A 46 14.30 -6.61 -15.20
C SER A 46 14.17 -6.38 -13.68
N LEU A 47 15.10 -5.61 -13.11
CA LEU A 47 14.98 -5.21 -11.70
C LEU A 47 13.69 -4.42 -11.42
N ALA A 48 13.27 -3.58 -12.37
CA ALA A 48 12.02 -2.84 -12.29
C ALA A 48 10.79 -3.77 -12.26
N ASP A 49 10.81 -4.86 -13.03
CA ASP A 49 9.73 -5.85 -13.04
C ASP A 49 9.64 -6.58 -11.69
N ILE A 50 10.77 -6.94 -11.12
CA ILE A 50 10.81 -7.57 -9.78
C ILE A 50 10.25 -6.61 -8.72
N LEU A 51 10.63 -5.33 -8.75
CA LEU A 51 10.09 -4.31 -7.86
C LEU A 51 8.58 -4.11 -8.05
N LEU A 52 8.06 -4.23 -9.28
CA LEU A 52 6.63 -4.20 -9.55
C LEU A 52 5.90 -5.33 -8.82
N LEU A 53 6.44 -6.54 -8.82
CA LEU A 53 5.86 -7.66 -8.08
C LEU A 53 5.86 -7.41 -6.56
N PHE A 54 6.90 -6.77 -6.02
CA PHE A 54 6.92 -6.35 -4.62
C PHE A 54 5.83 -5.33 -4.29
N ILE A 55 5.55 -4.38 -5.19
CA ILE A 55 4.44 -3.43 -5.02
C ILE A 55 3.10 -4.17 -4.95
N TYR A 56 2.85 -5.14 -5.83
CA TYR A 56 1.62 -5.95 -5.77
C TYR A 56 1.53 -6.76 -4.48
N LEU A 57 2.63 -7.35 -4.02
CA LEU A 57 2.68 -8.06 -2.75
C LEU A 57 2.34 -7.14 -1.57
N GLU A 58 2.87 -5.93 -1.57
CA GLU A 58 2.66 -4.94 -0.51
C GLU A 58 1.20 -4.45 -0.48
N ILE A 59 0.59 -4.19 -1.65
CA ILE A 59 -0.83 -3.86 -1.77
C ILE A 59 -1.70 -5.03 -1.28
N GLY A 60 -1.37 -6.26 -1.65
CA GLY A 60 -2.07 -7.46 -1.18
C GLY A 60 -1.99 -7.62 0.34
N ALA A 61 -0.83 -7.33 0.92
CA ALA A 61 -0.66 -7.34 2.38
C ALA A 61 -1.50 -6.27 3.06
N MET A 62 -1.60 -5.06 2.50
CA MET A 62 -2.49 -4.01 3.01
C MET A 62 -3.95 -4.42 2.99
N VAL A 63 -4.41 -5.01 1.88
CA VAL A 63 -5.79 -5.55 1.78
C VAL A 63 -6.03 -6.59 2.88
N GLY A 64 -5.10 -7.52 3.07
CA GLY A 64 -5.19 -8.54 4.12
C GLY A 64 -5.24 -7.95 5.53
N ILE A 65 -4.44 -6.93 5.82
CA ILE A 65 -4.44 -6.23 7.11
C ILE A 65 -5.77 -5.51 7.31
N TYR A 66 -6.29 -4.85 6.28
CA TYR A 66 -7.55 -4.13 6.37
C TYR A 66 -8.73 -5.08 6.66
N PHE A 67 -8.76 -6.27 6.07
CA PHE A 67 -9.75 -7.30 6.38
C PHE A 67 -9.73 -7.71 7.85
N LYS A 68 -8.55 -7.71 8.48
CA LYS A 68 -8.39 -8.11 9.89
C LYS A 68 -8.69 -6.98 10.88
N THR A 69 -8.30 -5.75 10.54
CA THR A 69 -8.29 -4.62 11.50
C THR A 69 -9.34 -3.56 11.21
N THR A 70 -9.97 -3.56 10.02
CA THR A 70 -10.90 -2.52 9.52
C THR A 70 -10.32 -1.10 9.60
N ARG A 71 -9.00 -0.94 9.71
CA ARG A 71 -8.29 0.33 9.77
C ARG A 71 -7.30 0.44 8.60
N LEU A 72 -7.26 1.62 7.98
CA LEU A 72 -6.27 1.91 6.94
C LEU A 72 -4.85 1.93 7.54
N PRO A 73 -3.97 1.03 7.10
CA PRO A 73 -2.59 1.01 7.57
C PRO A 73 -1.78 2.09 6.85
N VAL A 74 -1.88 3.36 7.28
CA VAL A 74 -1.23 4.52 6.66
C VAL A 74 0.27 4.32 6.46
N ARG A 75 0.93 3.62 7.39
CA ARG A 75 2.36 3.29 7.27
C ARG A 75 2.67 2.46 6.03
N TYR A 76 1.87 1.44 5.77
CA TYR A 76 2.06 0.58 4.59
C TYR A 76 1.83 1.34 3.29
N LEU A 77 0.87 2.27 3.28
CA LEU A 77 0.61 3.12 2.12
C LEU A 77 1.85 3.97 1.76
N ILE A 78 2.55 4.49 2.77
CA ILE A 78 3.79 5.26 2.56
C ILE A 78 4.92 4.33 2.07
N TYR A 79 5.04 3.12 2.60
CA TYR A 79 6.03 2.15 2.12
C TYR A 79 5.81 1.79 0.65
N VAL A 80 4.57 1.57 0.24
CA VAL A 80 4.22 1.36 -1.19
C VAL A 80 4.62 2.56 -2.04
N ALA A 81 4.37 3.78 -1.57
CA ALA A 81 4.78 4.99 -2.28
C ALA A 81 6.30 5.08 -2.45
N ILE A 82 7.07 4.76 -1.40
CA ILE A 82 8.55 4.73 -1.46
C ILE A 82 9.03 3.66 -2.46
N THR A 83 8.44 2.46 -2.42
CA THR A 83 8.79 1.36 -3.34
C THR A 83 8.47 1.73 -4.79
N ALA A 84 7.31 2.36 -5.04
CA ALA A 84 6.92 2.83 -6.36
C ALA A 84 7.87 3.91 -6.90
N LEU A 85 8.26 4.88 -6.08
CA LEU A 85 9.24 5.90 -6.45
C LEU A 85 10.63 5.30 -6.66
N GLY A 86 11.03 4.32 -5.87
CA GLY A 86 12.27 3.56 -6.05
C GLY A 86 12.32 2.87 -7.41
N ARG A 87 11.21 2.29 -7.86
CA ARG A 87 11.09 1.73 -9.21
C ARG A 87 11.31 2.78 -10.29
N VAL A 88 10.61 3.92 -10.19
CA VAL A 88 10.76 5.04 -11.15
C VAL A 88 12.20 5.54 -11.17
N LEU A 89 12.85 5.61 -10.01
CA LEU A 89 14.25 6.01 -9.90
C LEU A 89 15.17 5.03 -10.66
N ILE A 90 14.95 3.72 -10.51
CA ILE A 90 15.73 2.69 -11.21
C ILE A 90 15.53 2.77 -12.73
N GLU A 91 14.28 2.95 -13.18
CA GLU A 91 13.97 3.14 -14.59
C GLU A 91 14.65 4.39 -15.16
N LEU A 92 14.60 5.50 -14.42
CA LEU A 92 15.30 6.74 -14.78
C LEU A 92 16.81 6.55 -14.83
N VAL A 93 17.39 5.85 -13.86
CA VAL A 93 18.82 5.56 -13.85
C VAL A 93 19.25 4.66 -15.01
N GLY A 94 18.38 3.82 -15.55
CA GLY A 94 18.61 2.97 -16.73
C GLY A 94 18.44 3.67 -18.10
N ALA A 95 17.77 4.82 -18.17
CA ALA A 95 17.46 5.50 -19.42
C ALA A 95 18.65 6.35 -19.94
N GLU A 96 18.86 6.38 -21.26
CA GLU A 96 19.99 7.10 -21.90
C GLU A 96 19.87 8.64 -21.91
N HIS A 97 18.64 9.17 -21.76
CA HIS A 97 18.40 10.62 -21.77
C HIS A 97 17.92 11.09 -20.39
N ARG A 98 18.82 11.67 -19.60
CA ARG A 98 18.53 12.09 -18.22
C ARG A 98 18.82 13.56 -18.00
N THR A 99 17.88 14.21 -17.31
CA THR A 99 18.19 15.44 -16.59
C THR A 99 18.47 15.05 -15.13
N GLY A 100 19.59 15.51 -14.59
CA GLY A 100 19.93 15.28 -13.17
C GLY A 100 18.85 15.79 -12.20
N THR A 101 18.02 16.70 -12.67
CA THR A 101 16.90 17.29 -11.94
C THR A 101 15.82 16.24 -11.61
N ASP A 102 15.49 15.33 -12.55
CA ASP A 102 14.45 14.32 -12.32
C ASP A 102 14.86 13.33 -11.22
N ILE A 103 16.12 12.93 -11.24
CA ILE A 103 16.70 12.06 -10.21
C ILE A 103 16.67 12.76 -8.84
N LEU A 104 17.01 14.04 -8.80
CA LEU A 104 17.03 14.83 -7.57
C LEU A 104 15.62 14.97 -6.98
N VAL A 105 14.62 15.25 -7.81
CA VAL A 105 13.21 15.39 -7.38
C VAL A 105 12.68 14.09 -6.80
N ILE A 106 12.92 12.94 -7.46
CA ILE A 106 12.43 11.65 -6.97
C ILE A 106 13.16 11.24 -5.70
N THR A 107 14.45 11.43 -5.64
CA THR A 107 15.24 11.15 -4.42
C THR A 107 14.78 12.03 -3.26
N GLY A 108 14.49 13.32 -3.52
CA GLY A 108 13.92 14.23 -2.54
C GLY A 108 12.53 13.79 -2.06
N ALA A 109 11.67 13.32 -2.96
CA ALA A 109 10.36 12.79 -2.60
C ALA A 109 10.46 11.54 -1.72
N ILE A 110 11.38 10.61 -2.02
CA ILE A 110 11.65 9.43 -1.18
C ILE A 110 12.12 9.86 0.21
N LEU A 111 13.01 10.85 0.29
CA LEU A 111 13.50 11.38 1.57
C LEU A 111 12.36 11.98 2.39
N LEU A 112 11.48 12.79 1.78
CA LEU A 112 10.32 13.38 2.45
C LEU A 112 9.35 12.31 2.97
N LEU A 113 9.07 11.27 2.18
CA LEU A 113 8.23 10.15 2.63
C LEU A 113 8.88 9.37 3.76
N SER A 114 10.20 9.22 3.76
CA SER A 114 10.95 8.58 4.84
C SER A 114 10.84 9.38 6.15
N PHE A 115 10.88 10.70 6.09
CA PHE A 115 10.60 11.57 7.24
C PHE A 115 9.14 11.45 7.71
N ALA A 116 8.19 11.33 6.79
CA ALA A 116 6.78 11.12 7.16
C ALA A 116 6.59 9.81 7.93
N VAL A 117 7.25 8.72 7.51
CA VAL A 117 7.25 7.44 8.25
C VAL A 117 7.83 7.62 9.65
N LEU A 118 8.95 8.33 9.76
CA LEU A 118 9.60 8.60 11.05
C LEU A 118 8.68 9.40 11.97
N ALA A 119 8.03 10.45 11.45
CA ALA A 119 7.08 11.27 12.21
C ALA A 119 5.87 10.47 12.70
N LEU A 120 5.30 9.62 11.84
CA LEU A 120 4.20 8.72 12.23
C LEU A 120 4.63 7.71 13.29
N ARG A 121 5.85 7.19 13.18
CA ARG A 121 6.40 6.25 14.16
C ARG A 121 6.62 6.91 15.51
N PHE A 122 7.12 8.14 15.52
CA PHE A 122 7.33 8.93 16.73
C PHE A 122 6.01 9.35 17.38
N GLY A 123 5.04 9.78 16.56
CA GLY A 123 3.69 10.12 17.02
C GLY A 123 2.97 8.94 17.67
N SER A 124 3.05 7.75 17.09
CA SER A 124 2.47 6.53 17.63
C SER A 124 3.13 6.06 18.93
N TYR A 125 4.41 6.39 19.14
CA TYR A 125 5.11 6.08 20.37
C TYR A 125 4.73 7.05 21.51
N LYS A 126 4.56 8.34 21.18
CA LYS A 126 4.26 9.39 22.17
C LYS A 126 2.77 9.45 22.54
N TYR A 127 1.89 9.06 21.63
CA TYR A 127 0.43 9.02 21.80
C TYR A 127 -0.09 7.65 21.37
N PRO A 128 0.08 6.59 22.22
CA PRO A 128 -0.58 5.33 21.95
C PRO A 128 -2.09 5.60 21.95
N SER A 129 -2.77 5.31 20.82
CA SER A 129 -4.23 5.33 20.79
C SER A 129 -4.70 4.35 21.86
N ASP A 130 -5.48 4.83 22.82
CA ASP A 130 -6.12 4.01 23.84
C ASP A 130 -6.86 2.85 23.16
N GLN A 131 -6.24 1.69 23.17
CA GLN A 131 -6.98 0.45 22.94
C GLN A 131 -7.83 0.26 24.21
N PRO A 132 -9.15 0.18 24.10
CA PRO A 132 -9.93 -0.21 25.27
C PRO A 132 -9.40 -1.54 25.78
N ALA A 133 -9.07 -1.59 27.06
CA ALA A 133 -8.55 -2.75 27.79
C ALA A 133 -9.59 -3.88 27.90
N ALA A 134 -10.26 -4.23 26.80
CA ALA A 134 -11.29 -5.25 26.76
C ALA A 134 -10.77 -6.63 26.32
N ASP A 135 -9.48 -6.80 26.04
CA ASP A 135 -8.95 -8.05 25.49
C ASP A 135 -7.92 -8.76 26.41
N LEU A 136 -7.78 -8.31 27.66
CA LEU A 136 -6.93 -8.99 28.67
C LEU A 136 -7.72 -9.84 29.66
N ALA A 137 -9.00 -10.12 29.39
CA ALA A 137 -9.86 -10.92 30.27
C ALA A 137 -10.54 -12.10 29.55
N ARG A 138 -9.81 -12.77 28.64
CA ARG A 138 -10.24 -14.10 28.16
C ARG A 138 -9.06 -15.02 27.94
#